data_f86886e8f7ff09c28d6ecda48044e43f
#
_entry.id   f86886e8f7ff09c28d6ecda48044e43f
#
_cell.length_a   1.000
_cell.length_b   1.000
_cell.length_c   1.000
_cell.angle_alpha   90.00
_cell.angle_beta   90.00
_cell.angle_gamma   90.00
#
_symmetry.space_group_name_H-M   'P 1'
#
loop_
_entity.id
_entity.type
_entity.pdbx_description
1 polymer ?
#
loop_
_entity_poly.entity_id
_entity_poly.type
_entity_poly.pdbx_seq_one_letter_code
_entity_poly.pdbx_strand_id
1 'polypeptide(L)'
;VVIATFEWSSFNTIGKVPFSDVLVIVVVTAITVWQDLAIAVFCGVVLSALVFAWKSSKNVRRTTLADAEGGRIYGLEGLLYFGSVRDFSEKFDPAKDPDQVTLDFHDARVCDLSGLEAIRSLAERYRKIGKVLNVRHLSPDCRRMLERAGSMVDVQVADDDPAYLVARLGW
;
A
#
# COMPACT_ATOMS: atom_id res chain seq x y z
N VAL A 1 24.17 24.12 34.14
CA VAL A 1 23.94 24.56 32.75
C VAL A 1 23.08 23.54 32.02
N VAL A 2 23.37 22.22 32.08
CA VAL A 2 22.65 21.15 31.34
C VAL A 2 21.17 21.04 31.76
N ILE A 3 20.84 21.24 33.05
CA ILE A 3 19.48 21.15 33.59
C ILE A 3 18.61 22.34 33.14
N ALA A 4 19.23 23.49 32.87
CA ALA A 4 18.51 24.69 32.45
C ALA A 4 18.15 24.74 30.98
N THR A 5 18.78 23.88 30.15
CA THR A 5 18.49 23.73 28.70
C THR A 5 17.55 22.55 28.40
N PHE A 6 17.15 21.82 29.46
CA PHE A 6 16.23 20.69 29.28
C PHE A 6 14.78 21.19 29.16
N GLU A 7 14.23 21.07 27.97
CA GLU A 7 12.86 21.50 27.68
C GLU A 7 11.85 20.48 28.21
N TRP A 8 11.32 20.75 29.41
CA TRP A 8 10.30 19.90 30.04
C TRP A 8 8.98 19.82 29.26
N SER A 9 8.73 20.76 28.36
CA SER A 9 7.59 20.77 27.47
C SER A 9 7.56 19.58 26.54
N SER A 10 8.71 18.98 26.20
CA SER A 10 8.82 17.78 25.34
C SER A 10 8.14 16.56 25.97
N PHE A 11 8.06 16.44 27.29
CA PHE A 11 7.38 15.31 27.94
C PHE A 11 5.85 15.32 27.75
N ASN A 12 5.25 16.52 27.68
CA ASN A 12 3.80 16.63 27.42
C ASN A 12 3.40 16.24 25.99
N THR A 13 4.36 16.18 25.08
CA THR A 13 4.15 15.82 23.68
C THR A 13 4.28 14.32 23.45
N ILE A 14 4.96 13.58 24.34
CA ILE A 14 5.19 12.12 24.23
C ILE A 14 3.86 11.34 24.16
N GLY A 15 2.81 11.81 24.83
CA GLY A 15 1.48 11.18 24.78
C GLY A 15 0.75 11.30 23.43
N LYS A 16 1.22 12.15 22.52
CA LYS A 16 0.62 12.38 21.19
C LYS A 16 1.47 11.81 20.04
N VAL A 17 2.68 11.34 20.34
CA VAL A 17 3.61 10.79 19.35
C VAL A 17 3.38 9.29 19.18
N PRO A 18 3.38 8.74 17.96
CA PRO A 18 3.30 7.29 17.72
C PRO A 18 4.40 6.56 18.50
N PHE A 19 4.04 5.43 19.11
CA PHE A 19 4.98 4.63 19.92
C PHE A 19 6.28 4.29 19.19
N SER A 20 6.21 4.10 17.86
CA SER A 20 7.38 3.85 17.00
C SER A 20 8.40 4.98 17.06
N ASP A 21 7.96 6.23 17.10
CA ASP A 21 8.83 7.41 17.06
C ASP A 21 9.49 7.62 18.45
N VAL A 22 8.74 7.34 19.52
CA VAL A 22 9.28 7.31 20.88
C VAL A 22 10.38 6.26 21.02
N LEU A 23 10.18 5.06 20.45
CA LEU A 23 11.18 4.00 20.47
C LEU A 23 12.46 4.41 19.74
N VAL A 24 12.35 5.06 18.57
CA VAL A 24 13.51 5.60 17.86
C VAL A 24 14.28 6.59 18.72
N ILE A 25 13.60 7.54 19.37
CA ILE A 25 14.23 8.55 20.24
C ILE A 25 14.99 7.88 21.39
N VAL A 26 14.37 6.93 22.08
CA VAL A 26 15.00 6.22 23.20
C VAL A 26 16.24 5.46 22.76
N VAL A 27 16.15 4.70 21.65
CA VAL A 27 17.28 3.92 21.14
C VAL A 27 18.43 4.81 20.71
N VAL A 28 18.15 5.88 19.95
CA VAL A 28 19.20 6.83 19.52
C VAL A 28 19.84 7.51 20.71
N THR A 29 19.07 7.94 21.73
CA THR A 29 19.60 8.54 22.95
C THR A 29 20.51 7.56 23.69
N ALA A 30 20.11 6.31 23.85
CA ALA A 30 20.92 5.29 24.52
C ALA A 30 22.25 5.05 23.79
N ILE A 31 22.21 4.97 22.44
CA ILE A 31 23.42 4.80 21.62
C ILE A 31 24.32 6.03 21.75
N THR A 32 23.76 7.25 21.75
CA THR A 32 24.53 8.49 21.87
C THR A 32 25.29 8.57 23.22
N VAL A 33 24.71 8.04 24.29
CA VAL A 33 25.34 8.01 25.61
C VAL A 33 26.47 6.98 25.71
N TRP A 34 26.34 5.86 24.99
CA TRP A 34 27.28 4.72 25.08
C TRP A 34 28.35 4.69 24.00
N GLN A 35 28.09 5.31 22.87
CA GLN A 35 28.94 5.28 21.67
C GLN A 35 29.23 6.73 21.22
N ASP A 36 29.86 6.86 20.06
CA ASP A 36 30.09 8.15 19.42
C ASP A 36 28.80 8.69 18.76
N LEU A 37 28.67 10.04 18.78
CA LEU A 37 27.57 10.77 18.15
C LEU A 37 27.37 10.40 16.67
N ALA A 38 28.46 10.16 15.93
CA ALA A 38 28.40 9.78 14.51
C ALA A 38 27.67 8.44 14.31
N ILE A 39 27.93 7.45 15.17
CA ILE A 39 27.27 6.14 15.14
C ILE A 39 25.79 6.29 15.49
N ALA A 40 25.47 7.11 16.50
CA ALA A 40 24.08 7.36 16.91
C ALA A 40 23.26 7.98 15.79
N VAL A 41 23.81 8.97 15.07
CA VAL A 41 23.15 9.62 13.91
C VAL A 41 22.93 8.61 12.80
N PHE A 42 23.93 7.81 12.44
CA PHE A 42 23.79 6.77 11.39
C PHE A 42 22.69 5.76 11.74
N CYS A 43 22.71 5.22 12.96
CA CYS A 43 21.69 4.29 13.44
C CYS A 43 20.30 4.93 13.45
N GLY A 44 20.19 6.20 13.84
CA GLY A 44 18.93 6.95 13.85
C GLY A 44 18.34 7.10 12.45
N VAL A 45 19.17 7.42 11.44
CA VAL A 45 18.73 7.54 10.04
C VAL A 45 18.24 6.19 9.52
N VAL A 46 19.02 5.12 9.73
CA VAL A 46 18.65 3.76 9.29
C VAL A 46 17.35 3.31 9.94
N LEU A 47 17.21 3.48 11.25
CA LEU A 47 16.03 3.09 12.00
C LEU A 47 14.79 3.87 11.57
N SER A 48 14.92 5.19 11.39
CA SER A 48 13.84 6.05 10.90
C SER A 48 13.40 5.66 9.49
N ALA A 49 14.33 5.34 8.60
CA ALA A 49 14.04 4.87 7.25
C ALA A 49 13.28 3.53 7.26
N LEU A 50 13.67 2.58 8.13
CA LEU A 50 12.98 1.30 8.29
C LEU A 50 11.56 1.48 8.84
N VAL A 51 11.38 2.33 9.85
CA VAL A 51 10.06 2.63 10.41
C VAL A 51 9.16 3.30 9.37
N PHE A 52 9.71 4.24 8.59
CA PHE A 52 8.99 4.89 7.51
C PHE A 52 8.57 3.88 6.42
N ALA A 53 9.48 3.01 5.98
CA ALA A 53 9.19 1.96 5.02
C ALA A 53 8.09 1.01 5.52
N TRP A 54 8.15 0.64 6.80
CA TRP A 54 7.13 -0.20 7.44
C TRP A 54 5.75 0.46 7.52
N LYS A 55 5.71 1.75 7.88
CA LYS A 55 4.46 2.51 7.89
C LYS A 55 3.87 2.67 6.49
N SER A 56 4.72 2.93 5.49
CA SER A 56 4.30 3.07 4.10
C SER A 56 3.77 1.78 3.50
N SER A 57 4.23 0.61 3.96
CA SER A 57 3.79 -0.69 3.43
C SER A 57 2.32 -1.01 3.74
N LYS A 58 1.72 -0.38 4.74
CA LYS A 58 0.33 -0.61 5.18
C LYS A 58 -0.70 0.35 4.57
N ASN A 59 -0.36 1.05 3.52
CA ASN A 59 -1.18 2.15 2.98
C ASN A 59 -2.17 1.76 1.87
N VAL A 60 -2.34 0.48 1.56
CA VAL A 60 -3.42 0.10 0.65
C VAL A 60 -4.74 0.12 1.40
N ARG A 61 -5.61 1.07 1.07
CA ARG A 61 -6.97 1.15 1.61
C ARG A 61 -7.95 0.50 0.64
N ARG A 62 -9.01 -0.09 1.19
CA ARG A 62 -10.10 -0.69 0.41
C ARG A 62 -11.41 -0.05 0.82
N THR A 63 -12.09 0.54 -0.13
CA THR A 63 -13.46 1.01 0.01
C THR A 63 -14.39 0.05 -0.72
N THR A 64 -15.52 -0.30 -0.14
CA THR A 64 -16.49 -1.21 -0.76
C THR A 64 -17.66 -0.39 -1.29
N LEU A 65 -17.92 -0.52 -2.58
CA LEU A 65 -19.09 0.06 -3.25
C LEU A 65 -19.97 -1.09 -3.77
N ALA A 66 -21.26 -0.95 -3.63
CA ALA A 66 -22.20 -1.89 -4.25
C ALA A 66 -22.33 -1.55 -5.73
N ASP A 67 -22.26 -2.58 -6.59
CA ASP A 67 -22.56 -2.43 -8.01
C ASP A 67 -24.08 -2.49 -8.23
N ALA A 68 -24.59 -1.73 -9.21
CA ALA A 68 -26.00 -1.72 -9.58
C ALA A 68 -26.48 -3.07 -10.15
N GLU A 69 -25.57 -3.91 -10.64
CA GLU A 69 -25.85 -5.23 -11.23
C GLU A 69 -25.68 -6.40 -10.25
N GLY A 70 -25.56 -6.13 -8.94
CA GLY A 70 -25.40 -7.19 -7.93
C GLY A 70 -23.95 -7.66 -7.72
N GLY A 71 -23.01 -7.08 -8.42
CA GLY A 71 -21.57 -7.26 -8.22
C GLY A 71 -21.05 -6.45 -7.02
N ARG A 72 -19.74 -6.54 -6.79
CA ARG A 72 -19.05 -5.75 -5.76
C ARG A 72 -17.86 -5.01 -6.36
N ILE A 73 -17.80 -3.71 -6.14
CA ILE A 73 -16.67 -2.87 -6.55
C ILE A 73 -15.84 -2.56 -5.31
N TYR A 74 -14.56 -2.87 -5.39
CA TYR A 74 -13.57 -2.49 -4.40
C TYR A 74 -12.72 -1.35 -4.92
N GLY A 75 -12.98 -0.13 -4.43
CA GLY A 75 -12.11 1.02 -4.64
C GLY A 75 -10.82 0.84 -3.84
N LEU A 76 -9.69 0.95 -4.52
CA LEU A 76 -8.37 0.83 -3.93
C LEU A 76 -7.70 2.20 -3.88
N GLU A 77 -7.03 2.49 -2.78
CA GLU A 77 -6.23 3.70 -2.59
C GLU A 77 -4.80 3.32 -2.21
N GLY A 78 -3.82 4.06 -2.73
CA GLY A 78 -2.43 3.94 -2.33
C GLY A 78 -1.54 3.21 -3.33
N LEU A 79 -0.39 2.75 -2.86
CA LEU A 79 0.63 2.14 -3.70
C LEU A 79 0.67 0.63 -3.50
N LEU A 80 0.52 -0.12 -4.60
CA LEU A 80 0.69 -1.56 -4.62
C LEU A 80 2.10 -1.91 -5.13
N TYR A 81 2.92 -2.43 -4.23
CA TYR A 81 4.31 -2.83 -4.47
C TYR A 81 4.67 -4.00 -3.53
N PHE A 82 5.86 -4.57 -3.66
CA PHE A 82 6.28 -5.76 -2.91
C PHE A 82 5.98 -5.69 -1.40
N GLY A 83 6.16 -4.52 -0.78
CA GLY A 83 5.93 -4.33 0.66
C GLY A 83 4.46 -4.34 1.08
N SER A 84 3.53 -4.02 0.17
CA SER A 84 2.08 -3.97 0.44
C SER A 84 1.30 -5.18 -0.08
N VAL A 85 1.95 -6.09 -0.81
CA VAL A 85 1.31 -7.29 -1.41
C VAL A 85 0.58 -8.14 -0.37
N ARG A 86 1.19 -8.35 0.79
CA ARG A 86 0.58 -9.12 1.85
C ARG A 86 -0.69 -8.46 2.40
N ASP A 87 -0.61 -7.18 2.73
CA ASP A 87 -1.73 -6.38 3.23
C ASP A 87 -2.87 -6.33 2.19
N PHE A 88 -2.53 -6.18 0.91
CA PHE A 88 -3.48 -6.26 -0.20
C PHE A 88 -4.17 -7.62 -0.24
N SER A 89 -3.43 -8.73 -0.23
CA SER A 89 -3.97 -10.08 -0.38
C SER A 89 -4.88 -10.50 0.78
N GLU A 90 -4.59 -10.03 2.00
CA GLU A 90 -5.36 -10.32 3.21
C GLU A 90 -6.70 -9.56 3.24
N LYS A 91 -6.88 -8.53 2.42
CA LYS A 91 -8.12 -7.73 2.38
C LYS A 91 -9.26 -8.40 1.61
N PHE A 92 -8.99 -9.47 0.85
CA PHE A 92 -9.98 -10.12 0.01
C PHE A 92 -10.26 -11.54 0.46
N ASP A 93 -11.55 -11.84 0.60
CA ASP A 93 -12.04 -13.19 0.92
C ASP A 93 -12.97 -13.66 -0.21
N PRO A 94 -12.43 -14.37 -1.24
CA PRO A 94 -13.21 -14.81 -2.38
C PRO A 94 -14.44 -15.65 -2.01
N ALA A 95 -14.42 -16.35 -0.86
CA ALA A 95 -15.55 -17.18 -0.44
C ALA A 95 -16.78 -16.34 -0.05
N LYS A 96 -16.58 -15.13 0.49
CA LYS A 96 -17.64 -14.23 0.95
C LYS A 96 -18.08 -13.20 -0.10
N ASP A 97 -17.34 -13.09 -1.18
CA ASP A 97 -17.65 -12.13 -2.24
C ASP A 97 -18.66 -12.70 -3.24
N PRO A 98 -19.41 -11.86 -3.97
CA PRO A 98 -20.30 -12.26 -5.03
C PRO A 98 -19.52 -12.87 -6.22
N ASP A 99 -20.25 -13.39 -7.23
CA ASP A 99 -19.64 -14.04 -8.38
C ASP A 99 -18.85 -13.08 -9.28
N GLN A 100 -19.24 -11.80 -9.27
CA GLN A 100 -18.52 -10.74 -9.98
C GLN A 100 -17.96 -9.71 -9.01
N VAL A 101 -16.66 -9.51 -9.08
CA VAL A 101 -15.92 -8.53 -8.28
C VAL A 101 -15.07 -7.65 -9.20
N THR A 102 -15.12 -6.36 -8.99
CA THR A 102 -14.32 -5.38 -9.74
C THR A 102 -13.36 -4.65 -8.80
N LEU A 103 -12.08 -4.67 -9.13
CA LEU A 103 -11.07 -3.85 -8.47
C LEU A 103 -10.91 -2.53 -9.22
N ASP A 104 -11.10 -1.44 -8.52
CA ASP A 104 -10.95 -0.09 -9.06
C ASP A 104 -9.64 0.53 -8.59
N PHE A 105 -8.73 0.77 -9.55
CA PHE A 105 -7.41 1.37 -9.32
C PHE A 105 -7.38 2.88 -9.57
N HIS A 106 -8.54 3.56 -9.56
CA HIS A 106 -8.62 5.01 -9.79
C HIS A 106 -7.64 5.78 -8.87
N ASP A 107 -7.64 5.48 -7.59
CA ASP A 107 -6.80 6.15 -6.57
C ASP A 107 -5.61 5.28 -6.11
N ALA A 108 -5.39 4.16 -6.79
CA ALA A 108 -4.28 3.26 -6.51
C ALA A 108 -3.32 3.16 -7.70
N ARG A 109 -2.05 2.90 -7.40
CA ARG A 109 -1.01 2.70 -8.41
C ARG A 109 -0.23 1.42 -8.16
N VAL A 110 -0.09 0.61 -9.21
CA VAL A 110 0.82 -0.55 -9.20
C VAL A 110 2.21 -0.07 -9.56
N CYS A 111 3.19 -0.28 -8.68
CA CYS A 111 4.52 0.29 -8.80
C CYS A 111 5.57 -0.70 -9.30
N ASP A 112 5.37 -1.99 -9.08
CA ASP A 112 6.34 -3.02 -9.43
C ASP A 112 5.67 -4.33 -9.91
N LEU A 113 6.52 -5.26 -10.35
CA LEU A 113 6.09 -6.58 -10.81
C LEU A 113 5.40 -7.40 -9.70
N SER A 114 5.81 -7.21 -8.43
CA SER A 114 5.21 -7.92 -7.31
C SER A 114 3.75 -7.51 -7.08
N GLY A 115 3.45 -6.21 -7.26
CA GLY A 115 2.07 -5.72 -7.23
C GLY A 115 1.22 -6.32 -8.35
N LEU A 116 1.78 -6.46 -9.54
CA LEU A 116 1.11 -7.09 -10.67
C LEU A 116 0.83 -8.57 -10.42
N GLU A 117 1.81 -9.30 -9.88
CA GLU A 117 1.67 -10.72 -9.53
C GLU A 117 0.67 -10.93 -8.39
N ALA A 118 0.54 -9.97 -7.48
CA ALA A 118 -0.48 -10.01 -6.43
C ALA A 118 -1.91 -9.93 -7.01
N ILE A 119 -2.13 -9.06 -8.01
CA ILE A 119 -3.42 -8.97 -8.72
C ILE A 119 -3.72 -10.29 -9.43
N ARG A 120 -2.72 -10.84 -10.14
CA ARG A 120 -2.83 -12.13 -10.82
C ARG A 120 -3.18 -13.26 -9.86
N SER A 121 -2.43 -13.40 -8.78
CA SER A 121 -2.67 -14.42 -7.75
C SER A 121 -4.08 -14.30 -7.14
N LEU A 122 -4.55 -13.07 -6.94
CA LEU A 122 -5.91 -12.83 -6.48
C LEU A 122 -6.95 -13.27 -7.52
N ALA A 123 -6.76 -12.94 -8.80
CA ALA A 123 -7.64 -13.38 -9.88
C ALA A 123 -7.72 -14.91 -9.97
N GLU A 124 -6.58 -15.60 -9.83
CA GLU A 124 -6.57 -17.06 -9.80
C GLU A 124 -7.34 -17.64 -8.60
N ARG A 125 -7.29 -16.98 -7.42
CA ARG A 125 -8.08 -17.40 -6.25
C ARG A 125 -9.58 -17.31 -6.50
N TYR A 126 -10.06 -16.24 -7.16
CA TYR A 126 -11.47 -16.11 -7.56
C TYR A 126 -11.87 -17.15 -8.59
N ARG A 127 -11.03 -17.35 -9.62
CA ARG A 127 -11.28 -18.34 -10.66
C ARG A 127 -11.40 -19.77 -10.14
N LYS A 128 -10.56 -20.17 -9.17
CA LYS A 128 -10.60 -21.51 -8.56
C LYS A 128 -11.95 -21.87 -7.93
N ILE A 129 -12.74 -20.86 -7.57
CA ILE A 129 -14.09 -21.04 -7.00
C ILE A 129 -15.21 -20.62 -7.97
N GLY A 130 -14.87 -20.48 -9.27
CA GLY A 130 -15.84 -20.17 -10.32
C GLY A 130 -16.29 -18.71 -10.39
N LYS A 131 -15.56 -17.78 -9.74
CA LYS A 131 -15.89 -16.35 -9.72
C LYS A 131 -14.98 -15.56 -10.63
N VAL A 132 -15.46 -14.39 -11.08
CA VAL A 132 -14.75 -13.50 -12.00
C VAL A 132 -14.22 -12.28 -11.27
N LEU A 133 -12.94 -11.97 -11.47
CA LEU A 133 -12.31 -10.74 -11.00
C LEU A 133 -12.04 -9.81 -12.18
N ASN A 134 -12.69 -8.68 -12.18
CA ASN A 134 -12.47 -7.60 -13.14
C ASN A 134 -11.55 -6.54 -12.55
N VAL A 135 -10.81 -5.86 -13.42
CA VAL A 135 -9.94 -4.74 -13.01
C VAL A 135 -10.22 -3.54 -13.91
N ARG A 136 -10.37 -2.36 -13.32
CA ARG A 136 -10.57 -1.11 -14.06
C ARG A 136 -9.62 -0.01 -13.60
N HIS A 137 -9.43 1.01 -14.42
CA HIS A 137 -8.57 2.18 -14.17
C HIS A 137 -7.09 1.84 -13.91
N LEU A 138 -6.60 0.74 -14.49
CA LEU A 138 -5.16 0.45 -14.49
C LEU A 138 -4.41 1.47 -15.34
N SER A 139 -3.20 1.84 -14.88
CA SER A 139 -2.33 2.69 -15.69
C SER A 139 -1.98 1.99 -17.02
N PRO A 140 -1.77 2.74 -18.12
CA PRO A 140 -1.43 2.16 -19.42
C PRO A 140 -0.19 1.27 -19.39
N ASP A 141 0.78 1.57 -18.52
CA ASP A 141 1.98 0.77 -18.35
C ASP A 141 1.67 -0.57 -17.68
N CYS A 142 0.85 -0.57 -16.63
CA CYS A 142 0.42 -1.79 -15.95
C CYS A 142 -0.44 -2.67 -16.87
N ARG A 143 -1.32 -2.06 -17.66
CA ARG A 143 -2.12 -2.78 -18.67
C ARG A 143 -1.22 -3.49 -19.68
N ARG A 144 -0.23 -2.79 -20.25
CA ARG A 144 0.75 -3.37 -21.18
C ARG A 144 1.59 -4.50 -20.55
N MET A 145 1.93 -4.37 -19.27
CA MET A 145 2.64 -5.42 -18.54
C MET A 145 1.76 -6.66 -18.32
N LEU A 146 0.49 -6.48 -17.96
CA LEU A 146 -0.49 -7.57 -17.86
C LEU A 146 -0.69 -8.29 -19.19
N GLU A 147 -0.87 -7.55 -20.28
CA GLU A 147 -1.02 -8.09 -21.63
C GLU A 147 0.24 -8.86 -22.09
N ARG A 148 1.44 -8.38 -21.77
CA ARG A 148 2.72 -9.04 -22.08
C ARG A 148 3.00 -10.25 -21.19
N ALA A 149 2.55 -10.23 -19.95
CA ALA A 149 2.69 -11.37 -19.03
C ALA A 149 1.88 -12.59 -19.47
N GLY A 150 1.13 -12.42 -20.54
CA GLY A 150 0.57 -13.48 -21.35
C GLY A 150 -0.89 -13.79 -21.03
N SER A 151 -1.56 -14.21 -22.08
CA SER A 151 -2.88 -14.80 -22.21
C SER A 151 -3.25 -15.93 -21.22
N MET A 152 -2.51 -16.09 -20.15
CA MET A 152 -2.74 -17.09 -19.10
C MET A 152 -3.51 -16.54 -17.89
N VAL A 153 -3.89 -15.27 -17.91
CA VAL A 153 -4.58 -14.69 -16.75
C VAL A 153 -5.88 -14.07 -17.20
N ASP A 154 -6.97 -14.70 -16.79
CA ASP A 154 -8.33 -14.22 -16.95
C ASP A 154 -8.62 -13.00 -16.03
N VAL A 155 -7.79 -11.99 -16.12
CA VAL A 155 -8.11 -10.66 -15.57
C VAL A 155 -8.83 -9.92 -16.68
N GLN A 156 -10.13 -9.83 -16.58
CA GLN A 156 -10.90 -9.00 -17.50
C GLN A 156 -10.65 -7.54 -17.16
N VAL A 157 -9.96 -6.85 -18.06
CA VAL A 157 -9.82 -5.40 -17.97
C VAL A 157 -11.13 -4.81 -18.46
N ALA A 158 -11.96 -4.30 -17.54
CA ALA A 158 -13.18 -3.60 -17.91
C ALA A 158 -12.81 -2.33 -18.72
N ASP A 159 -13.66 -1.99 -19.70
CA ASP A 159 -13.46 -0.78 -20.50
C ASP A 159 -13.38 0.44 -19.58
N ASP A 160 -12.24 1.13 -19.66
CA ASP A 160 -12.04 2.34 -18.90
C ASP A 160 -12.89 3.48 -19.45
N ASP A 161 -13.46 4.28 -18.56
CA ASP A 161 -14.11 5.54 -18.93
C ASP A 161 -13.14 6.39 -19.75
N PRO A 162 -13.47 6.77 -21.00
CA PRO A 162 -12.59 7.61 -21.82
C PRO A 162 -12.23 8.94 -21.16
N ALA A 163 -13.07 9.48 -20.29
CA ALA A 163 -12.79 10.67 -19.50
C ALA A 163 -11.62 10.49 -18.52
N TYR A 164 -11.40 9.30 -18.00
CA TYR A 164 -10.29 9.00 -17.10
C TYR A 164 -8.91 9.07 -17.78
N LEU A 165 -8.81 8.60 -19.02
CA LEU A 165 -7.57 8.66 -19.80
C LEU A 165 -7.14 10.12 -20.07
N VAL A 166 -8.11 10.99 -20.37
CA VAL A 166 -7.84 12.43 -20.63
C VAL A 166 -7.41 13.15 -19.36
N ALA A 167 -8.02 12.86 -18.20
CA ALA A 167 -7.67 13.50 -16.92
C ALA A 167 -6.25 13.15 -16.45
N ARG A 168 -5.71 11.99 -16.82
CA ARG A 168 -4.33 11.58 -16.46
C ARG A 168 -3.26 12.09 -17.43
N LEU A 169 -3.61 12.45 -18.64
CA LEU A 169 -2.71 13.01 -19.66
C LEU A 169 -2.65 14.54 -19.63
N GLY A 170 -3.56 15.19 -18.89
CA GLY A 170 -3.57 16.63 -18.66
C GLY A 170 -2.57 17.01 -17.56
N TRP A 171 -1.41 17.43 -17.97
CA TRP A 171 -0.39 18.14 -17.19
C TRP A 171 -0.70 19.62 -17.20
#